data_cf2d16a7ca775b8a8711a3a7ddaeb8cd
#
_entry.id   cf2d16a7ca775b8a8711a3a7ddaeb8cd
#
_cell.length_a   1.000
_cell.length_b   1.000
_cell.length_c   1.000
_cell.angle_alpha   90.00
_cell.angle_beta   90.00
_cell.angle_gamma   90.00
#
_symmetry.space_group_name_H-M   'P 1'
#
loop_
_entity.id
_entity.type
_entity.pdbx_description
1 polymer ?
#
loop_
_entity_poly.entity_id
_entity_poly.type
_entity_poly.pdbx_seq_one_letter_code
_entity_poly.pdbx_strand_id
1 'polypeptide(L)'
;MVSATQTDKFRLFKAMHERPGAFVIPNPWDAGTARILTALGFEALATTSAGFAFSIGRRDSSAGLTRDEVLANAQSIVAATHLPVSADLEDGFGNAPETCAETIKLAAEVGLVGGTIEDATGDASNPIFDFHQAVERVAAACEAARSFPFVLTARAENFLHGYLDLDDTIRRLQAFVAVGADVVYAPGLPSLDSIRTVCASVGKPVNVVMGSRARRSPSMSCKLQGSKGSAWEVRLPERLSAHLCALHER
;
A
#
# COMPACT_ATOMS: atom_id res chain seq x y z
N MET A 1 -16.87 17.30 -18.93
CA MET A 1 -15.47 17.11 -18.49
C MET A 1 -15.01 15.76 -19.02
N VAL A 2 -13.88 15.69 -19.72
CA VAL A 2 -13.30 14.42 -20.20
C VAL A 2 -12.83 13.65 -18.97
N SER A 3 -13.25 12.39 -18.82
CA SER A 3 -12.80 11.54 -17.74
C SER A 3 -11.29 11.30 -17.86
N ALA A 4 -10.55 11.41 -16.78
CA ALA A 4 -9.11 11.11 -16.76
C ALA A 4 -8.87 9.63 -17.16
N THR A 5 -7.96 9.40 -18.09
CA THR A 5 -7.58 8.05 -18.50
C THR A 5 -6.79 7.34 -17.41
N GLN A 6 -6.69 6.01 -17.47
CA GLN A 6 -5.82 5.24 -16.57
C GLN A 6 -4.37 5.75 -16.61
N THR A 7 -3.87 6.07 -17.80
CA THR A 7 -2.53 6.63 -17.96
C THR A 7 -2.38 7.99 -17.27
N ASP A 8 -3.38 8.84 -17.30
CA ASP A 8 -3.33 10.14 -16.60
C ASP A 8 -3.34 9.95 -15.08
N LYS A 9 -4.18 9.02 -14.58
CA LYS A 9 -4.20 8.65 -13.16
C LYS A 9 -2.85 8.06 -12.71
N PHE A 10 -2.24 7.21 -13.53
CA PHE A 10 -0.90 6.66 -13.26
C PHE A 10 0.17 7.75 -13.17
N ARG A 11 0.20 8.67 -14.15
CA ARG A 11 1.18 9.77 -14.13
C ARG A 11 1.04 10.62 -12.87
N LEU A 12 -0.20 10.91 -12.47
CA LEU A 12 -0.49 11.64 -11.24
C LEU A 12 0.00 10.86 -10.01
N PHE A 13 -0.31 9.56 -9.93
CA PHE A 13 0.07 8.71 -8.81
C PHE A 13 1.60 8.56 -8.69
N LYS A 14 2.28 8.36 -9.81
CA LYS A 14 3.75 8.30 -9.85
C LYS A 14 4.37 9.62 -9.41
N ALA A 15 3.88 10.75 -9.89
CA ALA A 15 4.36 12.08 -9.50
C ALA A 15 4.18 12.35 -8.00
N MET A 16 3.11 11.81 -7.36
CA MET A 16 2.93 11.92 -5.91
C MET A 16 4.04 11.21 -5.13
N HIS A 17 4.53 10.07 -5.62
CA HIS A 17 5.63 9.34 -5.00
C HIS A 17 7.00 9.98 -5.26
N GLU A 18 7.14 10.73 -6.35
CA GLU A 18 8.39 11.40 -6.74
C GLU A 18 8.53 12.81 -6.17
N ARG A 19 7.41 13.46 -5.83
CA ARG A 19 7.43 14.82 -5.27
C ARG A 19 8.01 14.83 -3.85
N PRO A 20 8.62 15.94 -3.45
CA PRO A 20 8.98 16.18 -2.06
C PRO A 20 7.75 16.15 -1.16
N GLY A 21 7.83 15.50 0.01
CA GLY A 21 6.76 15.41 1.00
C GLY A 21 6.11 14.06 1.04
N ALA A 22 5.28 13.85 2.05
CA ALA A 22 4.41 12.71 2.14
C ALA A 22 3.00 13.10 1.69
N PHE A 23 2.25 12.14 1.20
CA PHE A 23 0.82 12.26 0.93
C PHE A 23 0.07 11.15 1.64
N VAL A 24 -1.22 11.36 1.86
CA VAL A 24 -2.07 10.40 2.57
C VAL A 24 -2.90 9.63 1.55
N ILE A 25 -2.86 8.31 1.63
CA ILE A 25 -3.65 7.39 0.83
C ILE A 25 -4.65 6.69 1.75
N PRO A 26 -5.92 7.14 1.82
CA PRO A 26 -6.92 6.49 2.65
C PRO A 26 -7.43 5.21 1.98
N ASN A 27 -7.98 4.31 2.82
CA ASN A 27 -8.36 2.97 2.42
C ASN A 27 -9.89 2.81 2.34
N PRO A 28 -10.53 3.02 1.16
CA PRO A 28 -11.92 2.63 0.95
C PRO A 28 -12.04 1.11 0.87
N TRP A 29 -13.14 0.57 1.38
CA TRP A 29 -13.49 -0.86 1.27
C TRP A 29 -14.63 -1.12 0.29
N ASP A 30 -15.29 -0.06 -0.23
CA ASP A 30 -16.35 -0.12 -1.23
C ASP A 30 -16.45 1.18 -2.06
N ALA A 31 -17.33 1.18 -3.05
CA ALA A 31 -17.59 2.34 -3.90
C ALA A 31 -18.17 3.55 -3.12
N GLY A 32 -18.94 3.31 -2.06
CA GLY A 32 -19.54 4.36 -1.24
C GLY A 32 -18.48 5.13 -0.45
N THR A 33 -17.61 4.40 0.24
CA THR A 33 -16.48 4.98 0.98
C THR A 33 -15.47 5.65 0.05
N ALA A 34 -15.24 5.11 -1.16
CA ALA A 34 -14.39 5.76 -2.16
C ALA A 34 -14.94 7.15 -2.57
N ARG A 35 -16.26 7.29 -2.77
CA ARG A 35 -16.89 8.58 -3.07
C ARG A 35 -16.75 9.58 -1.93
N ILE A 36 -16.93 9.11 -0.68
CA ILE A 36 -16.76 9.96 0.52
C ILE A 36 -15.33 10.48 0.59
N LEU A 37 -14.33 9.61 0.47
CA LEU A 37 -12.92 9.97 0.53
C LEU A 37 -12.52 10.91 -0.63
N THR A 38 -13.07 10.69 -1.82
CA THR A 38 -12.90 11.59 -2.97
C THR A 38 -13.46 12.98 -2.67
N ALA A 39 -14.67 13.06 -2.11
CA ALA A 39 -15.32 14.33 -1.75
C ALA A 39 -14.59 15.08 -0.62
N LEU A 40 -13.89 14.37 0.26
CA LEU A 40 -13.04 14.94 1.30
C LEU A 40 -11.73 15.55 0.77
N GLY A 41 -11.42 15.38 -0.53
CA GLY A 41 -10.29 16.04 -1.18
C GLY A 41 -8.97 15.27 -1.08
N PHE A 42 -8.99 13.96 -0.85
CA PHE A 42 -7.79 13.14 -1.00
C PHE A 42 -7.33 13.10 -2.45
N GLU A 43 -6.04 12.86 -2.66
CA GLU A 43 -5.41 12.89 -3.99
C GLU A 43 -5.32 11.49 -4.63
N ALA A 44 -5.32 10.42 -3.81
CA ALA A 44 -5.27 9.02 -4.23
C ALA A 44 -5.98 8.13 -3.21
N LEU A 45 -6.35 6.93 -3.61
CA LEU A 45 -6.96 5.91 -2.76
C LEU A 45 -6.18 4.60 -2.86
N ALA A 46 -6.19 3.78 -1.79
CA ALA A 46 -5.74 2.40 -1.83
C ALA A 46 -6.79 1.48 -1.22
N THR A 47 -7.10 0.36 -1.85
CA THR A 47 -8.04 -0.60 -1.25
C THR A 47 -7.46 -1.24 0.01
N THR A 48 -8.25 -2.00 0.72
CA THR A 48 -7.87 -2.73 1.92
C THR A 48 -8.56 -4.09 1.92
N SER A 49 -7.79 -5.17 1.93
CA SER A 49 -8.31 -6.54 2.03
C SER A 49 -9.06 -6.75 3.34
N ALA A 50 -8.48 -6.32 4.47
CA ALA A 50 -9.10 -6.39 5.78
C ALA A 50 -10.45 -5.64 5.84
N GLY A 51 -10.48 -4.38 5.38
CA GLY A 51 -11.70 -3.58 5.38
C GLY A 51 -12.78 -4.19 4.49
N PHE A 52 -12.41 -4.73 3.33
CA PHE A 52 -13.35 -5.42 2.44
C PHE A 52 -13.86 -6.71 3.08
N ALA A 53 -12.99 -7.59 3.63
CA ALA A 53 -13.42 -8.80 4.32
C ALA A 53 -14.42 -8.49 5.45
N PHE A 54 -14.13 -7.50 6.29
CA PHE A 54 -15.03 -7.09 7.37
C PHE A 54 -16.36 -6.55 6.86
N SER A 55 -16.36 -5.80 5.75
CA SER A 55 -17.58 -5.22 5.18
C SER A 55 -18.58 -6.28 4.69
N ILE A 56 -18.07 -7.48 4.35
CA ILE A 56 -18.89 -8.62 3.92
C ILE A 56 -19.00 -9.73 5.00
N GLY A 57 -18.61 -9.41 6.25
CA GLY A 57 -18.73 -10.32 7.40
C GLY A 57 -17.74 -11.48 7.42
N ARG A 58 -16.60 -11.34 6.73
CA ARG A 58 -15.50 -12.33 6.74
C ARG A 58 -14.35 -11.88 7.63
N ARG A 59 -13.50 -12.83 8.01
CA ARG A 59 -12.23 -12.54 8.70
C ARG A 59 -11.19 -12.09 7.69
N ASP A 60 -10.30 -11.21 8.13
CA ASP A 60 -9.06 -10.90 7.43
C ASP A 60 -8.10 -12.07 7.57
N SER A 61 -7.95 -12.83 6.50
CA SER A 61 -7.06 -13.98 6.42
C SER A 61 -6.79 -14.31 4.95
N SER A 62 -5.66 -14.92 4.65
CA SER A 62 -5.23 -15.32 3.30
C SER A 62 -6.23 -16.20 2.52
N ALA A 63 -7.17 -16.84 3.19
CA ALA A 63 -8.27 -17.59 2.58
C ALA A 63 -9.62 -16.86 2.70
N GLY A 64 -9.62 -15.64 3.23
CA GLY A 64 -10.85 -14.87 3.48
C GLY A 64 -11.47 -14.31 2.21
N LEU A 65 -10.66 -13.98 1.22
CA LEU A 65 -11.06 -13.41 -0.05
C LEU A 65 -10.40 -14.15 -1.21
N THR A 66 -11.10 -14.25 -2.32
CA THR A 66 -10.50 -14.72 -3.58
C THR A 66 -9.96 -13.55 -4.38
N ARG A 67 -9.01 -13.80 -5.29
CA ARG A 67 -8.51 -12.80 -6.23
C ARG A 67 -9.63 -12.11 -7.00
N ASP A 68 -10.58 -12.88 -7.50
CA ASP A 68 -11.70 -12.34 -8.29
C ASP A 68 -12.59 -11.41 -7.46
N GLU A 69 -12.86 -11.73 -6.19
CA GLU A 69 -13.61 -10.86 -5.28
C GLU A 69 -12.88 -9.55 -5.01
N VAL A 70 -11.56 -9.62 -4.76
CA VAL A 70 -10.73 -8.42 -4.52
C VAL A 70 -10.69 -7.54 -5.77
N LEU A 71 -10.50 -8.12 -6.95
CA LEU A 71 -10.46 -7.38 -8.21
C LEU A 71 -11.83 -6.80 -8.58
N ALA A 72 -12.92 -7.50 -8.33
CA ALA A 72 -14.28 -6.98 -8.56
C ALA A 72 -14.58 -5.79 -7.62
N ASN A 73 -14.20 -5.88 -6.35
CA ASN A 73 -14.30 -4.76 -5.41
C ASN A 73 -13.44 -3.57 -5.85
N ALA A 74 -12.19 -3.82 -6.23
CA ALA A 74 -11.28 -2.79 -6.72
C ALA A 74 -11.85 -2.09 -7.98
N GLN A 75 -12.41 -2.84 -8.92
CA GLN A 75 -13.08 -2.30 -10.11
C GLN A 75 -14.25 -1.37 -9.73
N SER A 76 -15.05 -1.76 -8.73
CA SER A 76 -16.17 -0.93 -8.25
C SER A 76 -15.68 0.39 -7.63
N ILE A 77 -14.57 0.35 -6.90
CA ILE A 77 -13.90 1.51 -6.31
C ILE A 77 -13.33 2.42 -7.41
N VAL A 78 -12.62 1.84 -8.40
CA VAL A 78 -12.07 2.58 -9.56
C VAL A 78 -13.17 3.32 -10.32
N ALA A 79 -14.32 2.67 -10.54
CA ALA A 79 -15.47 3.26 -11.21
C ALA A 79 -16.16 4.37 -10.39
N ALA A 80 -15.99 4.38 -9.07
CA ALA A 80 -16.63 5.32 -8.18
C ALA A 80 -15.87 6.65 -8.02
N THR A 81 -14.61 6.75 -8.51
CA THR A 81 -13.76 7.93 -8.32
C THR A 81 -12.96 8.30 -9.58
N HIS A 82 -12.66 9.60 -9.70
CA HIS A 82 -11.71 10.10 -10.70
C HIS A 82 -10.25 10.02 -10.24
N LEU A 83 -10.01 9.69 -8.97
CA LEU A 83 -8.67 9.61 -8.38
C LEU A 83 -7.91 8.36 -8.86
N PRO A 84 -6.58 8.35 -8.79
CA PRO A 84 -5.79 7.13 -8.90
C PRO A 84 -6.11 6.18 -7.75
N VAL A 85 -6.24 4.90 -8.07
CA VAL A 85 -6.50 3.83 -7.09
C VAL A 85 -5.39 2.78 -7.18
N SER A 86 -4.76 2.49 -6.05
CA SER A 86 -3.91 1.33 -5.82
C SER A 86 -4.70 0.24 -5.10
N ALA A 87 -4.27 -1.01 -5.16
CA ALA A 87 -4.94 -2.10 -4.46
C ALA A 87 -4.01 -2.85 -3.51
N ASP A 88 -4.58 -3.30 -2.40
CA ASP A 88 -4.02 -4.37 -1.57
C ASP A 88 -4.30 -5.70 -2.28
N LEU A 89 -3.25 -6.31 -2.83
CA LEU A 89 -3.33 -7.56 -3.60
C LEU A 89 -2.76 -8.74 -2.81
N GLU A 90 -2.66 -8.57 -1.49
CA GLU A 90 -2.18 -9.59 -0.56
C GLU A 90 -0.84 -10.22 -1.03
N ASP A 91 -0.72 -11.54 -0.92
CA ASP A 91 0.42 -12.31 -1.42
C ASP A 91 0.41 -12.50 -2.96
N GLY A 92 -0.53 -11.92 -3.69
CA GLY A 92 -0.75 -12.16 -5.12
C GLY A 92 -1.60 -13.40 -5.41
N PHE A 93 -2.27 -13.96 -4.37
CA PHE A 93 -3.22 -15.07 -4.43
C PHE A 93 -2.62 -16.41 -4.89
N GLY A 94 -1.38 -16.69 -4.49
CA GLY A 94 -0.75 -17.99 -4.74
C GLY A 94 0.77 -17.97 -4.59
N ASN A 95 1.38 -19.13 -4.42
CA ASN A 95 2.78 -19.27 -4.05
C ASN A 95 3.76 -19.04 -5.22
N ALA A 96 3.35 -19.29 -6.45
CA ALA A 96 4.22 -19.22 -7.61
C ALA A 96 4.45 -17.76 -8.06
N PRO A 97 5.67 -17.39 -8.51
CA PRO A 97 5.95 -16.06 -9.06
C PRO A 97 5.01 -15.66 -10.21
N GLU A 98 4.65 -16.62 -11.07
CA GLU A 98 3.73 -16.42 -12.20
C GLU A 98 2.34 -16.00 -11.73
N THR A 99 1.89 -16.44 -10.55
CA THR A 99 0.60 -16.03 -9.98
C THR A 99 0.62 -14.55 -9.60
N CYS A 100 1.73 -14.05 -9.03
CA CYS A 100 1.91 -12.62 -8.78
C CYS A 100 1.86 -11.82 -10.09
N ALA A 101 2.56 -12.27 -11.12
CA ALA A 101 2.57 -11.62 -12.43
C ALA A 101 1.17 -11.55 -13.06
N GLU A 102 0.41 -12.64 -13.00
CA GLU A 102 -0.97 -12.67 -13.50
C GLU A 102 -1.90 -11.76 -12.68
N THR A 103 -1.74 -11.72 -11.36
CA THR A 103 -2.52 -10.82 -10.51
C THR A 103 -2.28 -9.35 -10.84
N ILE A 104 -1.02 -8.95 -11.09
CA ILE A 104 -0.70 -7.58 -11.51
C ILE A 104 -1.34 -7.24 -12.86
N LYS A 105 -1.30 -8.15 -13.82
CA LYS A 105 -1.95 -7.97 -15.13
C LYS A 105 -3.45 -7.74 -14.98
N LEU A 106 -4.15 -8.64 -14.27
CA LEU A 106 -5.57 -8.53 -14.02
C LEU A 106 -5.93 -7.24 -13.22
N ALA A 107 -5.09 -6.85 -12.28
CA ALA A 107 -5.25 -5.60 -11.53
C ALA A 107 -5.16 -4.36 -12.45
N ALA A 108 -4.24 -4.35 -13.39
CA ALA A 108 -4.16 -3.27 -14.38
C ALA A 108 -5.38 -3.25 -15.32
N GLU A 109 -5.89 -4.41 -15.74
CA GLU A 109 -7.07 -4.55 -16.62
C GLU A 109 -8.35 -3.99 -15.97
N VAL A 110 -8.52 -4.09 -14.64
CA VAL A 110 -9.67 -3.49 -13.93
C VAL A 110 -9.52 -1.98 -13.68
N GLY A 111 -8.44 -1.36 -14.17
CA GLY A 111 -8.23 0.10 -14.13
C GLY A 111 -7.44 0.61 -12.94
N LEU A 112 -6.83 -0.26 -12.14
CA LEU A 112 -5.89 0.12 -11.10
C LEU A 112 -4.62 0.72 -11.70
N VAL A 113 -4.00 1.64 -10.97
CA VAL A 113 -2.72 2.27 -11.36
C VAL A 113 -1.60 1.96 -10.37
N GLY A 114 -1.84 1.06 -9.46
CA GLY A 114 -0.88 0.54 -8.50
C GLY A 114 -1.44 -0.64 -7.72
N GLY A 115 -0.55 -1.36 -7.05
CA GLY A 115 -0.90 -2.46 -6.18
C GLY A 115 0.24 -2.87 -5.27
N THR A 116 -0.09 -3.59 -4.20
CA THR A 116 0.90 -4.15 -3.27
C THR A 116 0.99 -5.65 -3.46
N ILE A 117 2.21 -6.19 -3.38
CA ILE A 117 2.48 -7.62 -3.22
C ILE A 117 3.31 -7.80 -1.97
N GLU A 118 2.90 -8.70 -1.11
CA GLU A 118 3.55 -8.99 0.16
C GLU A 118 4.25 -10.35 0.16
N ASP A 119 5.19 -10.51 1.10
CA ASP A 119 5.91 -11.76 1.31
C ASP A 119 5.28 -12.66 2.39
N ALA A 120 4.04 -12.39 2.81
CA ALA A 120 3.26 -13.31 3.63
C ALA A 120 2.83 -14.54 2.82
N THR A 121 2.77 -15.71 3.49
CA THR A 121 2.39 -16.99 2.85
C THR A 121 0.92 -17.33 3.10
N GLY A 122 0.32 -16.73 4.13
CA GLY A 122 -0.96 -17.14 4.68
C GLY A 122 -0.94 -18.43 5.51
N ASP A 123 0.18 -19.12 5.60
CA ASP A 123 0.38 -20.29 6.46
C ASP A 123 0.94 -19.84 7.82
N ALA A 124 0.16 -20.03 8.89
CA ALA A 124 0.56 -19.66 10.24
C ALA A 124 1.82 -20.41 10.74
N SER A 125 2.15 -21.58 10.18
CA SER A 125 3.34 -22.34 10.53
C SER A 125 4.61 -21.84 9.83
N ASN A 126 4.46 -21.16 8.68
CA ASN A 126 5.54 -20.53 7.93
C ASN A 126 5.04 -19.21 7.35
N PRO A 127 4.82 -18.17 8.18
CA PRO A 127 3.98 -17.03 7.82
C PRO A 127 4.58 -16.05 6.79
N ILE A 128 5.91 -16.11 6.53
CA ILE A 128 6.57 -15.34 5.48
C ILE A 128 7.39 -16.25 4.57
N PHE A 129 7.42 -15.94 3.27
CA PHE A 129 8.26 -16.65 2.32
C PHE A 129 9.74 -16.51 2.66
N ASP A 130 10.53 -17.56 2.35
CA ASP A 130 11.97 -17.41 2.41
C ASP A 130 12.45 -16.27 1.51
N PHE A 131 13.66 -15.77 1.82
CA PHE A 131 14.18 -14.57 1.16
C PHE A 131 14.22 -14.68 -0.36
N HIS A 132 14.70 -15.80 -0.91
CA HIS A 132 14.84 -15.94 -2.35
C HIS A 132 13.50 -16.07 -3.05
N GLN A 133 12.59 -16.86 -2.49
CA GLN A 133 11.24 -17.00 -3.01
C GLN A 133 10.47 -15.67 -2.97
N ALA A 134 10.58 -14.91 -1.88
CA ALA A 134 9.98 -13.58 -1.78
C ALA A 134 10.50 -12.64 -2.90
N VAL A 135 11.81 -12.64 -3.13
CA VAL A 135 12.43 -11.81 -4.19
C VAL A 135 11.98 -12.24 -5.59
N GLU A 136 11.93 -13.55 -5.89
CA GLU A 136 11.47 -14.08 -7.18
C GLU A 136 9.99 -13.69 -7.45
N ARG A 137 9.13 -13.74 -6.45
CA ARG A 137 7.71 -13.35 -6.54
C ARG A 137 7.56 -11.86 -6.86
N VAL A 138 8.30 -11.01 -6.12
CA VAL A 138 8.31 -9.56 -6.38
C VAL A 138 8.92 -9.24 -7.73
N ALA A 139 9.98 -9.96 -8.16
CA ALA A 139 10.58 -9.78 -9.48
C ALA A 139 9.58 -10.06 -10.62
N ALA A 140 8.82 -11.15 -10.52
CA ALA A 140 7.79 -11.48 -11.50
C ALA A 140 6.65 -10.43 -11.53
N ALA A 141 6.24 -9.93 -10.36
CA ALA A 141 5.27 -8.85 -10.28
C ALA A 141 5.80 -7.53 -10.90
N CYS A 142 7.07 -7.17 -10.64
CA CYS A 142 7.73 -6.01 -11.23
C CYS A 142 7.81 -6.11 -12.75
N GLU A 143 8.18 -7.28 -13.28
CA GLU A 143 8.26 -7.52 -14.73
C GLU A 143 6.89 -7.34 -15.39
N ALA A 144 5.84 -7.93 -14.81
CA ALA A 144 4.47 -7.76 -15.29
C ALA A 144 4.02 -6.28 -15.25
N ALA A 145 4.31 -5.57 -14.16
CA ALA A 145 3.92 -4.17 -13.98
C ALA A 145 4.51 -3.23 -15.04
N ARG A 146 5.71 -3.53 -15.57
CA ARG A 146 6.36 -2.72 -16.64
C ARG A 146 5.53 -2.61 -17.92
N SER A 147 4.65 -3.57 -18.17
CA SER A 147 3.80 -3.59 -19.37
C SER A 147 2.57 -2.70 -19.24
N PHE A 148 2.34 -2.09 -18.08
CA PHE A 148 1.13 -1.32 -17.77
C PHE A 148 1.47 0.03 -17.11
N PRO A 149 0.56 1.00 -17.11
CA PRO A 149 0.66 2.20 -16.29
C PRO A 149 0.39 1.86 -14.81
N PHE A 150 1.39 1.27 -14.13
CA PHE A 150 1.21 0.66 -12.82
C PHE A 150 2.42 0.93 -11.90
N VAL A 151 2.16 1.31 -10.64
CA VAL A 151 3.15 1.49 -9.57
C VAL A 151 3.12 0.26 -8.67
N LEU A 152 4.21 -0.50 -8.61
CA LEU A 152 4.30 -1.66 -7.74
C LEU A 152 4.89 -1.30 -6.38
N THR A 153 4.15 -1.62 -5.32
CA THR A 153 4.61 -1.56 -3.94
C THR A 153 4.90 -2.96 -3.43
N ALA A 154 6.14 -3.22 -3.01
CA ALA A 154 6.51 -4.50 -2.40
C ALA A 154 6.51 -4.40 -0.88
N ARG A 155 5.90 -5.39 -0.19
CA ARG A 155 5.73 -5.40 1.27
C ARG A 155 6.59 -6.49 1.90
N ALA A 156 7.26 -6.14 3.02
CA ALA A 156 7.95 -7.07 3.90
C ALA A 156 7.18 -7.18 5.22
N GLU A 157 6.56 -8.33 5.45
CA GLU A 157 5.58 -8.57 6.52
C GLU A 157 6.20 -9.05 7.85
N ASN A 158 7.53 -9.05 7.98
CA ASN A 158 8.27 -9.52 9.15
C ASN A 158 7.61 -9.12 10.48
N PHE A 159 7.38 -7.82 10.68
CA PHE A 159 6.90 -7.29 11.95
C PHE A 159 5.46 -7.67 12.27
N LEU A 160 4.59 -7.83 11.28
CA LEU A 160 3.21 -8.27 11.50
C LEU A 160 3.13 -9.74 11.93
N HIS A 161 4.11 -10.54 11.49
CA HIS A 161 4.21 -11.96 11.82
C HIS A 161 5.15 -12.26 12.99
N GLY A 162 5.58 -11.22 13.74
CA GLY A 162 6.38 -11.40 14.95
C GLY A 162 7.89 -11.61 14.71
N TYR A 163 8.36 -11.50 13.46
CA TYR A 163 9.78 -11.47 13.13
C TYR A 163 10.33 -10.05 13.31
N LEU A 164 10.71 -9.73 14.54
CA LEU A 164 11.11 -8.36 14.93
C LEU A 164 12.57 -8.06 14.56
N ASP A 165 12.98 -8.45 13.36
CA ASP A 165 14.31 -8.25 12.79
C ASP A 165 14.29 -7.13 11.76
N LEU A 166 14.81 -5.95 12.15
CA LEU A 166 14.85 -4.77 11.29
C LEU A 166 15.87 -4.94 10.17
N ASP A 167 16.97 -5.61 10.41
CA ASP A 167 18.03 -5.80 9.42
C ASP A 167 17.57 -6.76 8.32
N ASP A 168 16.88 -7.88 8.65
CA ASP A 168 16.26 -8.75 7.65
C ASP A 168 15.16 -8.02 6.87
N THR A 169 14.33 -7.21 7.54
CA THR A 169 13.31 -6.41 6.89
C THR A 169 13.93 -5.44 5.87
N ILE A 170 14.97 -4.70 6.26
CA ILE A 170 15.68 -3.79 5.35
C ILE A 170 16.32 -4.54 4.18
N ARG A 171 16.95 -5.68 4.44
CA ARG A 171 17.55 -6.55 3.41
C ARG A 171 16.52 -7.00 2.38
N ARG A 172 15.32 -7.40 2.80
CA ARG A 172 14.20 -7.76 1.92
C ARG A 172 13.77 -6.57 1.07
N LEU A 173 13.50 -5.42 1.71
CA LEU A 173 13.09 -4.20 1.00
C LEU A 173 14.13 -3.74 -0.02
N GLN A 174 15.42 -3.81 0.30
CA GLN A 174 16.52 -3.50 -0.64
C GLN A 174 16.54 -4.47 -1.82
N ALA A 175 16.33 -5.76 -1.58
CA ALA A 175 16.23 -6.76 -2.65
C ALA A 175 14.99 -6.52 -3.54
N PHE A 176 13.85 -6.16 -2.97
CA PHE A 176 12.66 -5.79 -3.73
C PHE A 176 12.88 -4.54 -4.60
N VAL A 177 13.59 -3.54 -4.07
CA VAL A 177 14.03 -2.37 -4.87
C VAL A 177 14.94 -2.78 -6.01
N ALA A 178 15.89 -3.67 -5.75
CA ALA A 178 16.86 -4.12 -6.76
C ALA A 178 16.20 -4.86 -7.92
N VAL A 179 15.10 -5.59 -7.70
CA VAL A 179 14.35 -6.28 -8.77
C VAL A 179 13.28 -5.39 -9.42
N GLY A 180 13.08 -4.16 -8.93
CA GLY A 180 12.31 -3.15 -9.65
C GLY A 180 11.07 -2.60 -8.96
N ALA A 181 10.84 -2.86 -7.67
CA ALA A 181 9.74 -2.24 -6.93
C ALA A 181 9.85 -0.71 -6.95
N ASP A 182 8.74 -0.03 -7.22
CA ASP A 182 8.67 1.44 -7.26
C ASP A 182 8.59 2.05 -5.87
N VAL A 183 7.87 1.37 -4.98
CA VAL A 183 7.61 1.75 -3.59
C VAL A 183 7.84 0.52 -2.71
N VAL A 184 8.26 0.71 -1.48
CA VAL A 184 8.38 -0.38 -0.50
C VAL A 184 7.57 -0.09 0.75
N TYR A 185 7.22 -1.14 1.48
CA TYR A 185 6.37 -1.04 2.65
C TYR A 185 6.74 -2.12 3.68
N ALA A 186 6.94 -1.70 4.93
CA ALA A 186 7.09 -2.60 6.06
C ALA A 186 6.07 -2.22 7.13
N PRO A 187 4.90 -2.87 7.19
CA PRO A 187 3.92 -2.60 8.23
C PRO A 187 4.40 -3.10 9.60
N GLY A 188 3.85 -2.52 10.66
CA GLY A 188 4.14 -2.97 12.02
C GLY A 188 5.46 -2.46 12.63
N LEU A 189 6.21 -1.60 11.95
CA LEU A 189 7.43 -1.01 12.53
C LEU A 189 7.11 -0.32 13.86
N PRO A 190 7.90 -0.59 14.93
CA PRO A 190 7.51 -0.25 16.31
C PRO A 190 7.70 1.23 16.67
N SER A 191 8.53 1.97 15.91
CA SER A 191 8.90 3.33 16.27
C SER A 191 9.18 4.20 15.07
N LEU A 192 9.15 5.52 15.28
CA LEU A 192 9.59 6.50 14.26
C LEU A 192 11.07 6.33 13.89
N ASP A 193 11.91 5.89 14.81
CA ASP A 193 13.34 5.68 14.52
C ASP A 193 13.52 4.46 13.60
N SER A 194 12.76 3.38 13.80
CA SER A 194 12.74 2.25 12.87
C SER A 194 12.28 2.68 11.47
N ILE A 195 11.22 3.51 11.38
CA ILE A 195 10.74 4.06 10.11
C ILE A 195 11.81 4.91 9.43
N ARG A 196 12.49 5.80 10.18
CA ARG A 196 13.60 6.64 9.65
C ARG A 196 14.74 5.77 9.14
N THR A 197 15.11 4.72 9.88
CA THR A 197 16.16 3.79 9.49
C THR A 197 15.80 3.10 8.16
N VAL A 198 14.59 2.59 8.02
CA VAL A 198 14.10 2.00 6.75
C VAL A 198 14.18 3.03 5.62
N CYS A 199 13.61 4.24 5.81
CA CYS A 199 13.62 5.30 4.79
C CYS A 199 15.04 5.68 4.35
N ALA A 200 16.01 5.71 5.28
CA ALA A 200 17.41 6.02 4.97
C ALA A 200 18.11 4.88 4.21
N SER A 201 17.62 3.65 4.34
CA SER A 201 18.30 2.45 3.85
C SER A 201 17.87 2.00 2.45
N VAL A 202 16.68 2.40 1.97
CA VAL A 202 16.08 1.76 0.77
C VAL A 202 16.12 2.59 -0.51
N GLY A 203 16.37 3.88 -0.48
CA GLY A 203 16.50 4.73 -1.68
C GLY A 203 15.27 4.87 -2.57
N LYS A 204 14.11 4.38 -2.13
CA LYS A 204 12.79 4.46 -2.78
C LYS A 204 11.75 5.01 -1.83
N PRO A 205 10.60 5.50 -2.31
CA PRO A 205 9.48 5.87 -1.44
C PRO A 205 9.09 4.73 -0.51
N VAL A 206 8.78 5.08 0.75
CA VAL A 206 8.35 4.11 1.77
C VAL A 206 6.91 4.41 2.15
N ASN A 207 6.04 3.43 2.02
CA ASN A 207 4.70 3.49 2.57
C ASN A 207 4.73 3.18 4.07
N VAL A 208 3.94 3.93 4.85
CA VAL A 208 3.82 3.76 6.30
C VAL A 208 2.35 3.75 6.68
N VAL A 209 1.90 2.68 7.36
CA VAL A 209 0.55 2.63 7.87
C VAL A 209 0.44 3.40 9.19
N MET A 210 -0.56 4.26 9.28
CA MET A 210 -0.92 4.98 10.49
C MET A 210 -2.10 4.26 11.16
N GLY A 211 -1.79 3.41 12.15
CA GLY A 211 -2.80 2.61 12.86
C GLY A 211 -3.05 3.10 14.29
N SER A 212 -4.04 2.52 14.95
CA SER A 212 -4.51 2.86 16.31
C SER A 212 -3.49 2.68 17.44
N ARG A 213 -2.35 2.05 17.17
CA ARG A 213 -1.22 1.92 18.12
C ARG A 213 -0.24 3.10 18.09
N ALA A 214 -0.32 3.99 17.12
CA ALA A 214 0.39 5.26 17.16
C ALA A 214 -0.20 6.10 18.29
N ARG A 215 0.35 5.95 19.51
CA ARG A 215 -0.11 6.63 20.73
C ARG A 215 -0.10 8.13 20.50
N ARG A 216 -1.25 8.73 20.72
CA ARG A 216 -1.55 10.13 21.06
C ARG A 216 -0.34 11.05 21.16
N SER A 217 -0.07 11.79 20.10
CA SER A 217 0.58 13.08 20.20
C SER A 217 -0.38 14.12 19.62
N PRO A 218 -0.68 15.21 20.31
CA PRO A 218 -1.69 16.20 19.90
C PRO A 218 -1.31 17.01 18.66
N SER A 219 -0.11 16.81 18.13
CA SER A 219 0.33 17.35 16.86
C SER A 219 1.16 16.28 16.15
N MET A 220 0.52 15.50 15.28
CA MET A 220 1.24 14.57 14.43
C MET A 220 1.87 15.32 13.27
N SER A 221 2.93 16.07 13.58
CA SER A 221 3.92 16.52 12.62
C SER A 221 4.93 15.39 12.47
N CYS A 222 4.68 14.48 11.53
CA CYS A 222 5.63 13.43 11.22
C CYS A 222 6.71 14.04 10.30
N LYS A 223 7.79 14.58 10.90
CA LYS A 223 8.98 14.99 10.14
C LYS A 223 9.76 13.73 9.78
N LEU A 224 9.47 13.15 8.64
CA LEU A 224 10.31 12.12 8.03
C LEU A 224 11.42 12.82 7.24
N GLN A 225 12.66 12.53 7.57
CA GLN A 225 13.83 13.07 6.87
C GLN A 225 14.18 12.07 5.76
N GLY A 226 13.86 12.42 4.51
CA GLY A 226 14.21 11.59 3.36
C GLY A 226 15.71 11.57 3.10
N SER A 227 16.17 10.62 2.27
CA SER A 227 17.57 10.35 1.90
C SER A 227 18.32 11.52 1.23
N LYS A 228 17.69 12.68 1.07
CA LYS A 228 18.30 13.93 0.56
C LYS A 228 18.19 15.10 1.55
N GLY A 229 18.08 14.83 2.86
CA GLY A 229 18.15 15.88 3.89
C GLY A 229 16.91 16.77 4.03
N SER A 230 15.83 16.49 3.34
CA SER A 230 14.57 17.22 3.46
C SER A 230 13.68 16.62 4.54
N ALA A 231 13.23 17.46 5.48
CA ALA A 231 12.27 17.09 6.51
C ALA A 231 10.84 17.17 5.94
N TRP A 232 10.03 16.16 6.19
CA TRP A 232 8.65 16.07 5.70
C TRP A 232 7.66 16.32 6.83
N GLU A 233 6.70 17.21 6.62
CA GLU A 233 5.57 17.47 7.50
C GLU A 233 4.29 16.95 6.81
N VAL A 234 3.65 15.93 7.37
CA VAL A 234 2.33 15.49 6.92
C VAL A 234 1.30 16.45 7.52
N ARG A 235 0.80 17.38 6.73
CA ARG A 235 -0.38 18.17 7.09
C ARG A 235 -1.63 17.47 6.56
N LEU A 236 -2.43 16.95 7.47
CA LEU A 236 -3.80 16.58 7.12
C LEU A 236 -4.58 17.88 6.76
N PRO A 237 -5.42 17.87 5.71
CA PRO A 237 -6.30 18.98 5.43
C PRO A 237 -7.08 19.39 6.70
N GLU A 238 -7.19 20.69 6.97
CA GLU A 238 -7.84 21.20 8.20
C GLU A 238 -9.25 20.62 8.44
N ARG A 239 -9.97 20.32 7.36
CA ARG A 239 -11.30 19.68 7.40
C ARG A 239 -11.27 18.24 7.93
N LEU A 240 -10.16 17.53 7.79
CA LEU A 240 -10.01 16.13 8.25
C LEU A 240 -9.60 16.08 9.71
N SER A 241 -8.74 16.98 10.18
CA SER A 241 -8.34 17.04 11.59
C SER A 241 -9.53 17.36 12.49
N ALA A 242 -10.45 18.23 12.07
CA ALA A 242 -11.65 18.56 12.81
C ALA A 242 -12.65 17.38 12.89
N HIS A 243 -12.79 16.57 11.83
CA HIS A 243 -13.73 15.43 11.82
C HIS A 243 -13.20 14.21 12.57
N LEU A 244 -11.89 13.93 12.51
CA LEU A 244 -11.28 12.84 13.27
C LEU A 244 -11.27 13.13 14.78
N CYS A 245 -11.15 14.40 15.20
CA CYS A 245 -11.32 14.79 16.58
C CYS A 245 -12.77 14.63 17.06
N ALA A 246 -13.77 14.99 16.24
CA ALA A 246 -15.19 14.91 16.61
C ALA A 246 -15.74 13.47 16.72
N LEU A 247 -15.12 12.49 16.03
CA LEU A 247 -15.49 11.07 16.16
C LEU A 247 -14.91 10.40 17.41
N HIS A 248 -14.03 11.08 18.16
CA HIS A 248 -13.36 10.53 19.33
C HIS A 248 -14.00 10.98 20.66
N GLU A 249 -14.93 11.91 20.60
CA GLU A 249 -15.64 12.45 21.79
C GLU A 249 -17.08 11.89 21.96
N ARG A 250 -17.45 10.83 21.23
CA ARG A 250 -18.77 10.17 21.38
C ARG A 250 -18.64 8.73 21.80
#